data_2df20b5069b2dd6bf7c36f4ce8239402
#
_entry.id   2df20b5069b2dd6bf7c36f4ce8239402
#
_cell.length_a   1.000
_cell.length_b   1.000
_cell.length_c   1.000
_cell.angle_alpha   90.00
_cell.angle_beta   90.00
_cell.angle_gamma   90.00
#
_symmetry.space_group_name_H-M   'P 1'
#
loop_
_entity.id
_entity.type
_entity.pdbx_description
1 polymer ?
#
loop_
_entity_poly.entity_id
_entity_poly.type
_entity_poly.pdbx_seq_one_letter_code
_entity_poly.pdbx_strand_id
1 'polypeptide(L)'
;MMKSRTRRALVLTGTAVAVSLALTGCSAINSILGGGRADADRDEETGQVTESANVDVFSVKLGDCMLETGSGMLTDANVVPCSEPHDEEVFYEIKMDDGEYSEDAISAASEGCIGDAYTSFVGVSYQESALDVTTLSPSKDSWEQANDRVIQCIIVDPAGQVEGSLKGAAR
;
A
#
# COMPACT_ATOMS: atom_id res chain seq x y z
N MET A 1 63.66 63.74 -17.36
CA MET A 1 62.65 63.39 -18.34
C MET A 1 62.47 61.91 -18.34
N MET A 2 61.48 61.38 -17.63
CA MET A 2 61.06 59.98 -17.75
C MET A 2 59.57 59.85 -17.47
N LYS A 3 58.77 59.42 -18.47
CA LYS A 3 57.35 59.27 -18.46
C LYS A 3 56.97 57.99 -17.67
N SER A 4 56.24 58.15 -16.58
CA SER A 4 55.61 57.03 -15.88
C SER A 4 54.33 56.61 -16.63
N ARG A 5 54.26 55.34 -17.03
CA ARG A 5 53.03 54.72 -17.62
C ARG A 5 52.27 53.99 -16.54
N THR A 6 51.16 54.52 -16.09
CA THR A 6 50.21 53.93 -15.21
C THR A 6 49.46 52.77 -15.92
N ARG A 7 49.63 51.55 -15.44
CA ARG A 7 48.85 50.39 -15.88
C ARG A 7 47.60 50.29 -14.99
N ARG A 8 46.43 50.49 -15.62
CA ARG A 8 45.14 50.24 -14.98
C ARG A 8 44.90 48.74 -14.95
N ALA A 9 44.81 48.14 -13.79
CA ALA A 9 44.33 46.80 -13.58
C ALA A 9 42.81 46.80 -13.56
N LEU A 10 42.20 46.05 -14.49
CA LEU A 10 40.77 45.74 -14.46
C LEU A 10 40.57 44.58 -13.49
N VAL A 11 39.82 44.83 -12.43
CA VAL A 11 39.32 43.80 -11.52
C VAL A 11 37.98 43.29 -12.08
N LEU A 12 38.00 42.06 -12.57
CA LEU A 12 36.80 41.33 -12.95
C LEU A 12 36.23 40.66 -11.71
N THR A 13 35.16 41.20 -11.16
CA THR A 13 34.36 40.55 -10.12
C THR A 13 33.46 39.52 -10.78
N GLY A 14 33.82 38.27 -10.67
CA GLY A 14 33.00 37.13 -11.04
C GLY A 14 31.95 36.86 -9.96
N THR A 15 30.69 37.12 -10.26
CA THR A 15 29.53 36.70 -9.46
C THR A 15 29.31 35.20 -9.68
N ALA A 16 29.63 34.37 -8.67
CA ALA A 16 29.28 32.96 -8.65
C ALA A 16 27.81 32.86 -8.27
N VAL A 17 26.97 32.51 -9.23
CA VAL A 17 25.57 32.12 -9.00
C VAL A 17 25.60 30.67 -8.55
N ALA A 18 25.38 30.44 -7.25
CA ALA A 18 25.15 29.09 -6.70
C ALA A 18 23.74 28.67 -7.07
N VAL A 19 23.61 27.80 -8.07
CA VAL A 19 22.37 27.10 -8.37
C VAL A 19 22.24 25.96 -7.37
N SER A 20 21.44 26.17 -6.32
CA SER A 20 20.98 25.12 -5.41
C SER A 20 19.93 24.26 -6.13
N LEU A 21 20.36 23.14 -6.71
CA LEU A 21 19.44 22.10 -7.14
C LEU A 21 18.87 21.45 -5.87
N ALA A 22 17.63 21.80 -5.55
CA ALA A 22 16.82 21.02 -4.61
C ALA A 22 16.53 19.67 -5.28
N LEU A 23 17.17 18.62 -4.77
CA LEU A 23 16.82 17.23 -5.09
C LEU A 23 15.53 16.90 -4.33
N THR A 24 14.42 17.25 -4.90
CA THR A 24 13.11 16.74 -4.48
C THR A 24 12.68 15.71 -5.54
N GLY A 25 12.54 14.46 -5.13
CA GLY A 25 11.78 13.47 -5.86
C GLY A 25 12.58 12.41 -6.62
N CYS A 26 13.13 11.44 -5.90
CA CYS A 26 13.67 10.21 -6.50
C CYS A 26 12.63 9.09 -6.71
N SER A 27 11.35 9.31 -6.49
CA SER A 27 10.33 8.27 -6.66
C SER A 27 9.90 8.02 -8.12
N ALA A 28 10.04 9.02 -8.99
CA ALA A 28 9.52 8.92 -10.37
C ALA A 28 10.41 8.13 -11.36
N ILE A 29 11.62 7.71 -10.96
CA ILE A 29 12.56 7.06 -11.90
C ILE A 29 12.40 5.53 -11.92
N ASN A 30 11.84 4.95 -10.87
CA ASN A 30 11.70 3.50 -10.78
C ASN A 30 10.62 2.92 -11.70
N SER A 31 9.57 3.70 -12.00
CA SER A 31 8.48 3.30 -12.89
C SER A 31 8.81 3.33 -14.38
N ILE A 32 9.93 3.95 -14.78
CA ILE A 32 10.31 4.06 -16.21
C ILE A 32 11.26 2.94 -16.66
N LEU A 33 11.96 2.28 -15.75
CA LEU A 33 13.01 1.29 -16.07
C LEU A 33 12.70 -0.16 -15.67
N GLY A 34 11.64 -0.40 -14.89
CA GLY A 34 11.20 -1.73 -14.52
C GLY A 34 9.80 -1.98 -15.04
N GLY A 35 9.60 -2.95 -15.91
CA GLY A 35 8.29 -3.39 -16.40
C GLY A 35 7.47 -4.13 -15.32
N GLY A 36 7.64 -3.81 -14.02
CA GLY A 36 6.82 -4.25 -12.91
C GLY A 36 5.86 -3.13 -12.50
N ARG A 37 4.67 -3.48 -12.01
CA ARG A 37 3.75 -2.52 -11.39
C ARG A 37 4.48 -1.80 -10.25
N ALA A 38 4.25 -0.50 -10.12
CA ALA A 38 4.86 0.28 -9.04
C ALA A 38 4.30 -0.20 -7.69
N ASP A 39 5.17 -0.30 -6.68
CA ASP A 39 4.69 -0.36 -5.30
C ASP A 39 3.99 0.97 -4.96
N ALA A 40 2.96 0.90 -4.10
CA ALA A 40 2.31 2.11 -3.61
C ALA A 40 3.28 2.97 -2.79
N ASP A 41 3.19 4.28 -2.97
CA ASP A 41 3.88 5.21 -2.09
C ASP A 41 3.27 5.13 -0.68
N ARG A 42 4.13 4.94 0.31
CA ARG A 42 3.72 4.71 1.70
C ARG A 42 4.44 5.65 2.65
N ASP A 43 3.74 6.07 3.67
CA ASP A 43 4.33 6.76 4.80
C ASP A 43 5.32 5.83 5.52
N GLU A 44 6.55 6.29 5.74
CA GLU A 44 7.63 5.48 6.32
C GLU A 44 7.38 5.08 7.79
N GLU A 45 6.59 5.85 8.52
CA GLU A 45 6.34 5.63 9.95
C GLU A 45 5.13 4.73 10.19
N THR A 46 4.06 4.91 9.41
CA THR A 46 2.79 4.18 9.56
C THR A 46 2.63 3.04 8.58
N GLY A 47 3.35 3.05 7.46
CA GLY A 47 3.21 2.10 6.36
C GLY A 47 1.97 2.31 5.49
N GLN A 48 1.14 3.30 5.81
CA GLN A 48 -0.10 3.58 5.09
C GLN A 48 0.17 4.17 3.71
N VAL A 49 -0.69 3.82 2.75
CA VAL A 49 -0.69 4.39 1.40
C VAL A 49 -0.95 5.90 1.48
N THR A 50 -0.12 6.69 0.79
CA THR A 50 -0.21 8.15 0.76
C THR A 50 -0.78 8.71 -0.52
N GLU A 51 -0.72 7.94 -1.62
CA GLU A 51 -1.29 8.27 -2.92
C GLU A 51 -1.92 7.03 -3.55
N SER A 52 -3.07 7.21 -4.22
CA SER A 52 -3.78 6.12 -4.88
C SER A 52 -2.94 5.49 -5.99
N ALA A 53 -2.86 4.16 -5.99
CA ALA A 53 -2.06 3.41 -6.96
C ALA A 53 -2.74 2.10 -7.37
N ASN A 54 -2.48 1.66 -8.61
CA ASN A 54 -2.76 0.28 -9.02
C ASN A 54 -1.50 -0.55 -8.80
N VAL A 55 -1.57 -1.50 -7.88
CA VAL A 55 -0.44 -2.33 -7.46
C VAL A 55 -0.66 -3.79 -7.81
N ASP A 56 0.40 -4.58 -7.81
CA ASP A 56 0.28 -6.03 -7.86
C ASP A 56 -0.43 -6.52 -6.59
N VAL A 57 -1.34 -7.50 -6.73
CA VAL A 57 -2.13 -8.02 -5.61
C VAL A 57 -1.25 -8.54 -4.44
N PHE A 58 -0.06 -9.07 -4.75
CA PHE A 58 0.91 -9.50 -3.73
C PHE A 58 1.61 -8.34 -2.99
N SER A 59 1.43 -7.10 -3.47
CA SER A 59 1.95 -5.89 -2.81
C SER A 59 0.96 -5.30 -1.80
N VAL A 60 -0.27 -5.80 -1.75
CA VAL A 60 -1.30 -5.39 -0.78
C VAL A 60 -0.86 -5.83 0.62
N LYS A 61 -1.03 -4.96 1.62
CA LYS A 61 -0.57 -5.16 2.99
C LYS A 61 -1.65 -4.91 4.01
N LEU A 62 -1.41 -5.41 5.20
CA LEU A 62 -2.22 -5.10 6.38
C LEU A 62 -2.36 -3.57 6.56
N GLY A 63 -3.60 -3.11 6.69
CA GLY A 63 -3.96 -1.69 6.84
C GLY A 63 -4.16 -0.95 5.53
N ASP A 64 -4.06 -1.61 4.36
CA ASP A 64 -4.39 -0.99 3.08
C ASP A 64 -5.91 -0.85 2.91
N CYS A 65 -6.30 0.32 2.43
CA CYS A 65 -7.65 0.60 1.95
C CYS A 65 -7.68 0.52 0.43
N MET A 66 -8.74 -0.07 -0.14
CA MET A 66 -8.83 -0.37 -1.56
C MET A 66 -10.21 -0.01 -2.12
N LEU A 67 -10.23 0.26 -3.41
CA LEU A 67 -11.50 0.23 -4.15
C LEU A 67 -11.90 -1.23 -4.38
N GLU A 68 -13.20 -1.45 -4.61
CA GLU A 68 -13.75 -2.80 -4.81
C GLU A 68 -12.86 -3.67 -5.71
N THR A 69 -12.35 -4.75 -5.13
CA THR A 69 -11.63 -5.77 -5.88
C THR A 69 -12.66 -6.74 -6.48
N GLY A 70 -12.75 -6.88 -7.74
CA GLY A 70 -13.70 -7.81 -8.39
C GLY A 70 -13.64 -9.24 -7.82
N SER A 71 -14.45 -10.13 -8.33
CA SER A 71 -14.43 -11.56 -7.98
C SER A 71 -13.57 -12.36 -8.96
N GLY A 72 -12.89 -13.38 -8.47
CA GLY A 72 -12.08 -14.32 -9.28
C GLY A 72 -10.59 -14.19 -9.02
N MET A 73 -9.78 -14.59 -9.99
CA MET A 73 -8.32 -14.49 -9.88
C MET A 73 -7.89 -13.03 -10.09
N LEU A 74 -7.44 -12.40 -9.02
CA LEU A 74 -6.95 -11.03 -9.05
C LEU A 74 -5.46 -10.99 -9.35
N THR A 75 -5.05 -10.06 -10.18
CA THR A 75 -3.64 -9.77 -10.52
C THR A 75 -3.19 -8.42 -9.98
N ASP A 76 -4.15 -7.55 -9.70
CA ASP A 76 -3.90 -6.19 -9.22
C ASP A 76 -5.02 -5.68 -8.32
N ALA A 77 -4.70 -4.68 -7.51
CA ALA A 77 -5.61 -3.98 -6.63
C ALA A 77 -5.41 -2.47 -6.75
N ASN A 78 -6.48 -1.71 -6.57
CA ASN A 78 -6.44 -0.25 -6.51
C ASN A 78 -6.39 0.17 -5.04
N VAL A 79 -5.20 0.41 -4.51
CA VAL A 79 -5.00 0.90 -3.15
C VAL A 79 -5.17 2.42 -3.12
N VAL A 80 -5.78 2.91 -2.06
CA VAL A 80 -6.03 4.34 -1.82
C VAL A 80 -5.70 4.70 -0.38
N PRO A 81 -5.39 5.98 -0.08
CA PRO A 81 -5.32 6.45 1.31
C PRO A 81 -6.65 6.17 2.03
N CYS A 82 -6.60 5.60 3.24
CA CYS A 82 -7.83 5.32 4.00
C CYS A 82 -8.64 6.58 4.35
N SER A 83 -8.06 7.76 4.23
CA SER A 83 -8.77 9.04 4.35
C SER A 83 -9.63 9.39 3.15
N GLU A 84 -9.51 8.67 2.05
CA GLU A 84 -10.34 8.79 0.85
C GLU A 84 -11.47 7.76 0.86
N PRO A 85 -12.57 7.97 0.09
CA PRO A 85 -13.62 6.98 -0.05
C PRO A 85 -13.07 5.66 -0.60
N HIS A 86 -13.35 4.57 0.11
CA HIS A 86 -12.90 3.22 -0.26
C HIS A 86 -13.96 2.17 0.11
N ASP A 87 -13.83 1.00 -0.47
CA ASP A 87 -14.80 -0.10 -0.33
C ASP A 87 -14.29 -1.16 0.65
N GLU A 88 -12.97 -1.35 0.74
CA GLU A 88 -12.32 -2.48 1.37
C GLU A 88 -11.15 -2.03 2.25
N GLU A 89 -10.94 -2.69 3.40
CA GLU A 89 -9.77 -2.47 4.26
C GLU A 89 -9.19 -3.82 4.70
N VAL A 90 -7.89 -4.04 4.50
CA VAL A 90 -7.18 -5.23 5.00
C VAL A 90 -6.94 -5.07 6.50
N PHE A 91 -7.72 -5.76 7.32
CA PHE A 91 -7.67 -5.59 8.76
C PHE A 91 -6.87 -6.66 9.50
N TYR A 92 -6.65 -7.82 8.88
CA TYR A 92 -5.90 -8.91 9.48
C TYR A 92 -5.26 -9.82 8.42
N GLU A 93 -4.19 -10.51 8.80
CA GLU A 93 -3.51 -11.49 7.95
C GLU A 93 -3.38 -12.81 8.69
N ILE A 94 -3.68 -13.92 7.99
CA ILE A 94 -3.48 -15.27 8.49
C ILE A 94 -2.35 -15.89 7.67
N LYS A 95 -1.25 -16.24 8.34
CA LYS A 95 -0.14 -16.90 7.71
C LYS A 95 -0.31 -18.42 7.80
N MET A 96 -0.35 -19.06 6.65
CA MET A 96 -0.40 -20.51 6.52
C MET A 96 0.98 -21.13 6.68
N ASP A 97 1.02 -22.35 7.21
CA ASP A 97 2.24 -23.17 7.24
C ASP A 97 2.60 -23.69 5.84
N ASP A 98 3.88 -23.99 5.65
CA ASP A 98 4.34 -24.64 4.42
C ASP A 98 3.74 -26.05 4.30
N GLY A 99 3.43 -26.46 3.07
CA GLY A 99 2.84 -27.75 2.78
C GLY A 99 2.25 -27.82 1.38
N GLU A 100 1.54 -28.89 1.09
CA GLU A 100 0.79 -29.03 -0.14
C GLU A 100 -0.41 -28.08 -0.14
N TYR A 101 -0.76 -27.54 -1.33
CA TYR A 101 -1.95 -26.71 -1.50
C TYR A 101 -3.22 -27.49 -1.13
N SER A 102 -4.07 -26.88 -0.33
CA SER A 102 -5.37 -27.44 0.06
C SER A 102 -6.42 -26.33 0.19
N GLU A 103 -7.42 -26.36 -0.68
CA GLU A 103 -8.56 -25.43 -0.60
C GLU A 103 -9.32 -25.58 0.72
N ASP A 104 -9.48 -26.81 1.21
CA ASP A 104 -10.16 -27.08 2.49
C ASP A 104 -9.40 -26.45 3.67
N ALA A 105 -8.06 -26.55 3.66
CA ALA A 105 -7.24 -25.94 4.71
C ALA A 105 -7.29 -24.42 4.66
N ILE A 106 -7.25 -23.81 3.46
CA ILE A 106 -7.36 -22.37 3.27
C ILE A 106 -8.76 -21.88 3.71
N SER A 107 -9.81 -22.59 3.31
CA SER A 107 -11.17 -22.26 3.72
C SER A 107 -11.36 -22.31 5.24
N ALA A 108 -10.87 -23.38 5.88
CA ALA A 108 -10.93 -23.53 7.34
C ALA A 108 -10.13 -22.42 8.07
N ALA A 109 -8.94 -22.06 7.55
CA ALA A 109 -8.15 -20.97 8.12
C ALA A 109 -8.84 -19.61 7.95
N SER A 110 -9.53 -19.37 6.83
CA SER A 110 -10.26 -18.13 6.54
C SER A 110 -11.38 -17.85 7.55
N GLU A 111 -11.92 -18.87 8.23
CA GLU A 111 -12.88 -18.69 9.33
C GLU A 111 -12.29 -17.86 10.49
N GLY A 112 -10.96 -17.82 10.62
CA GLY A 112 -10.27 -16.98 11.58
C GLY A 112 -10.47 -15.48 11.35
N CYS A 113 -10.84 -15.07 10.13
CA CYS A 113 -11.12 -13.67 9.81
C CYS A 113 -12.36 -13.12 10.54
N ILE A 114 -13.32 -13.96 10.91
CA ILE A 114 -14.56 -13.56 11.62
C ILE A 114 -14.54 -13.88 13.12
N GLY A 115 -13.36 -14.25 13.64
CA GLY A 115 -13.16 -14.60 15.05
C GLY A 115 -12.68 -13.42 15.92
N ASP A 116 -11.73 -13.76 16.83
CA ASP A 116 -11.19 -12.80 17.81
C ASP A 116 -10.49 -11.60 17.14
N ALA A 117 -9.85 -11.82 15.97
CA ALA A 117 -9.19 -10.76 15.21
C ALA A 117 -10.20 -9.70 14.75
N TYR A 118 -11.36 -10.14 14.25
CA TYR A 118 -12.46 -9.25 13.89
C TYR A 118 -12.97 -8.44 15.09
N THR A 119 -13.30 -9.15 16.17
CA THR A 119 -13.81 -8.51 17.39
C THR A 119 -12.81 -7.49 17.95
N SER A 120 -11.53 -7.81 17.92
CA SER A 120 -10.47 -6.91 18.37
C SER A 120 -10.32 -5.67 17.49
N PHE A 121 -10.55 -5.83 16.18
CA PHE A 121 -10.44 -4.74 15.22
C PHE A 121 -11.69 -3.84 15.23
N VAL A 122 -12.87 -4.41 15.09
CA VAL A 122 -14.15 -3.67 14.98
C VAL A 122 -14.67 -3.19 16.32
N GLY A 123 -14.48 -3.98 17.39
CA GLY A 123 -14.98 -3.69 18.73
C GLY A 123 -16.30 -4.38 19.09
N VAL A 124 -16.90 -5.12 18.15
CA VAL A 124 -18.07 -6.01 18.37
C VAL A 124 -17.84 -7.32 17.63
N SER A 125 -18.55 -8.37 18.01
CA SER A 125 -18.46 -9.66 17.33
C SER A 125 -19.01 -9.58 15.90
N TYR A 126 -18.53 -10.44 15.00
CA TYR A 126 -19.02 -10.47 13.61
C TYR A 126 -20.54 -10.67 13.54
N GLN A 127 -21.11 -11.51 14.41
CA GLN A 127 -22.54 -11.80 14.43
C GLN A 127 -23.40 -10.59 14.88
N GLU A 128 -22.80 -9.62 15.56
CA GLU A 128 -23.46 -8.40 16.05
C GLU A 128 -23.16 -7.19 15.16
N SER A 129 -22.27 -7.35 14.18
CA SER A 129 -21.83 -6.27 13.32
C SER A 129 -22.71 -6.12 12.08
N ALA A 130 -22.77 -4.90 11.55
CA ALA A 130 -23.34 -4.58 10.24
C ALA A 130 -22.31 -4.67 9.12
N LEU A 131 -21.03 -4.84 9.45
CA LEU A 131 -19.92 -4.96 8.50
C LEU A 131 -19.75 -6.42 8.07
N ASP A 132 -19.24 -6.62 6.86
CA ASP A 132 -18.99 -7.94 6.30
C ASP A 132 -17.49 -8.19 6.10
N VAL A 133 -17.12 -9.44 5.82
CA VAL A 133 -15.73 -9.86 5.61
C VAL A 133 -15.61 -10.66 4.32
N THR A 134 -14.63 -10.31 3.53
CA THR A 134 -14.14 -11.10 2.40
C THR A 134 -12.66 -11.42 2.57
N THR A 135 -12.10 -12.24 1.70
CA THR A 135 -10.68 -12.64 1.78
C THR A 135 -9.99 -12.59 0.43
N LEU A 136 -8.73 -12.16 0.43
CA LEU A 136 -7.77 -12.54 -0.60
C LEU A 136 -7.00 -13.74 -0.11
N SER A 137 -7.10 -14.84 -0.82
CA SER A 137 -6.52 -16.12 -0.42
C SER A 137 -5.60 -16.67 -1.50
N PRO A 138 -4.57 -17.44 -1.12
CA PRO A 138 -3.69 -18.10 -2.07
C PRO A 138 -4.46 -18.96 -3.07
N SER A 139 -4.16 -18.81 -4.34
CA SER A 139 -4.53 -19.75 -5.38
C SER A 139 -3.53 -20.92 -5.43
N LYS A 140 -3.89 -22.01 -6.09
CA LYS A 140 -2.93 -23.10 -6.31
C LYS A 140 -1.66 -22.61 -7.02
N ASP A 141 -1.83 -21.77 -8.04
CA ASP A 141 -0.70 -21.24 -8.81
C ASP A 141 0.18 -20.31 -7.96
N SER A 142 -0.40 -19.41 -7.16
CA SER A 142 0.39 -18.54 -6.29
C SER A 142 1.07 -19.31 -5.15
N TRP A 143 0.41 -20.32 -4.61
CA TRP A 143 0.98 -21.22 -3.62
C TRP A 143 2.22 -21.95 -4.13
N GLU A 144 2.14 -22.54 -5.33
CA GLU A 144 3.21 -23.36 -5.90
C GLU A 144 4.33 -22.53 -6.54
N GLN A 145 4.01 -21.40 -7.16
CA GLN A 145 4.95 -20.63 -7.98
C GLN A 145 5.49 -19.38 -7.28
N ALA A 146 4.67 -18.73 -6.43
CA ALA A 146 5.03 -17.49 -5.74
C ALA A 146 5.26 -17.69 -4.23
N ASN A 147 5.14 -18.92 -3.72
CA ASN A 147 5.23 -19.21 -2.29
C ASN A 147 4.25 -18.37 -1.45
N ASP A 148 3.08 -18.07 -2.01
CA ASP A 148 2.04 -17.34 -1.32
C ASP A 148 1.43 -18.18 -0.19
N ARG A 149 1.45 -17.65 1.02
CA ARG A 149 1.01 -18.30 2.26
C ARG A 149 0.15 -17.39 3.13
N VAL A 150 -0.34 -16.28 2.55
CA VAL A 150 -1.05 -15.29 3.34
C VAL A 150 -2.51 -15.22 2.88
N ILE A 151 -3.42 -15.36 3.84
CA ILE A 151 -4.82 -15.02 3.67
C ILE A 151 -5.00 -13.62 4.23
N GLN A 152 -5.40 -12.67 3.40
CA GLN A 152 -5.74 -11.33 3.85
C GLN A 152 -7.24 -11.26 4.15
N CYS A 153 -7.56 -10.88 5.39
CA CYS A 153 -8.92 -10.65 5.85
C CYS A 153 -9.30 -9.19 5.53
N ILE A 154 -10.32 -9.03 4.74
CA ILE A 154 -10.77 -7.72 4.22
C ILE A 154 -12.14 -7.43 4.81
N ILE A 155 -12.28 -6.26 5.43
CA ILE A 155 -13.56 -5.77 5.95
C ILE A 155 -14.19 -4.83 4.94
N VAL A 156 -15.50 -4.93 4.80
CA VAL A 156 -16.32 -4.13 3.89
C VAL A 156 -17.57 -3.60 4.62
N ASP A 157 -18.05 -2.45 4.21
CA ASP A 157 -19.36 -1.95 4.63
C ASP A 157 -20.38 -2.21 3.52
N PRO A 158 -21.36 -3.09 3.73
CA PRO A 158 -22.41 -3.34 2.73
C PRO A 158 -23.29 -2.12 2.42
N ALA A 159 -23.20 -1.05 3.24
CA ALA A 159 -23.91 0.19 2.97
C ALA A 159 -23.22 1.08 1.92
N GLY A 160 -21.99 0.79 1.55
CA GLY A 160 -21.19 1.50 0.53
C GLY A 160 -19.87 2.00 1.05
N GLN A 161 -19.22 2.85 0.26
CA GLN A 161 -17.89 3.38 0.58
C GLN A 161 -17.83 4.11 1.92
N VAL A 162 -16.69 3.98 2.56
CA VAL A 162 -16.38 4.64 3.83
C VAL A 162 -15.14 5.53 3.68
N GLU A 163 -15.00 6.50 4.56
CA GLU A 163 -13.78 7.30 4.74
C GLU A 163 -13.22 7.02 6.14
N GLY A 164 -11.92 6.81 6.23
CA GLY A 164 -11.26 6.42 7.47
C GLY A 164 -11.32 4.91 7.74
N SER A 165 -10.45 4.43 8.62
CA SER A 165 -10.41 3.01 9.00
C SER A 165 -11.68 2.60 9.74
N LEU A 166 -12.13 1.38 9.48
CA LEU A 166 -13.24 0.72 10.21
C LEU A 166 -12.82 0.18 11.59
N LYS A 167 -11.57 0.42 11.98
CA LYS A 167 -11.07 0.04 13.32
C LYS A 167 -11.85 0.76 14.43
N GLY A 168 -12.46 -0.03 15.30
CA GLY A 168 -13.26 0.49 16.42
C GLY A 168 -14.61 1.06 15.99
N ALA A 169 -15.08 0.75 14.80
CA ALA A 169 -16.37 1.23 14.28
C ALA A 169 -17.57 0.78 15.15
N ALA A 170 -17.45 -0.35 15.82
CA ALA A 170 -18.40 -0.91 16.79
C ALA A 170 -19.86 -0.96 16.26
N ARG A 171 -20.05 -1.34 15.01
CA ARG A 171 -21.35 -1.37 14.31
C ARG A 171 -21.50 -2.59 13.42
#